data_fdbd30140e83347a89a01d91543cba6d
#
_entry.id   fdbd30140e83347a89a01d91543cba6d
#
_cell.length_a   1.000
_cell.length_b   1.000
_cell.length_c   1.000
_cell.angle_alpha   90.00
_cell.angle_beta   90.00
_cell.angle_gamma   90.00
#
_symmetry.space_group_name_H-M   'P 1'
#
loop_
_entity.id
_entity.type
_entity.pdbx_description
1 polymer ?
#
loop_
_entity_poly.entity_id
_entity_poly.type
_entity_poly.pdbx_seq_one_letter_code
_entity_poly.pdbx_strand_id
1 'polypeptide(L)'
;MEVLVKLLERIIKIKVGEKMEKKKCFIIAEAGVNHNGNIELAYKLIDAAKKAGVDCIKFQTFKTEKVISKNTEMATYQKENLKNGETQYEMVKKLELSYQNFRDLKDYCQKIEIQFLSTPDEEESLDFLVDELKMNTIKIGSGELTNYPYLKKIALKNRNIIISTGMSNLAEIEKALECIRKYNDKEITVLHCTTNYPCPMKEVNLLAMNTVKEAFKVKVGYSDHTLGIEVPIAAVALGAEVIEKHFTLDKNMEGPDHKASLNPEELKLMVDGIRNVEKALGDGVKKPNKSEELIKKVVRRRVIIAKDLEKGHI
;
A
#
# COMPACT_ATOMS: atom_id res chain seq x y z
N MET A 1 -22.04 35.87 18.65
CA MET A 1 -21.48 34.95 19.65
C MET A 1 -22.16 33.56 19.62
N GLU A 2 -23.50 33.50 19.63
CA GLU A 2 -24.26 32.24 19.63
C GLU A 2 -24.01 31.33 18.40
N VAL A 3 -23.84 31.92 17.21
CA VAL A 3 -23.53 31.19 15.98
C VAL A 3 -22.14 30.54 16.04
N LEU A 4 -21.16 31.24 16.63
CA LEU A 4 -19.78 30.73 16.78
C LEU A 4 -19.73 29.59 17.81
N VAL A 5 -20.51 29.70 18.90
CA VAL A 5 -20.63 28.65 19.92
C VAL A 5 -21.29 27.40 19.32
N LYS A 6 -22.39 27.55 18.57
CA LYS A 6 -23.05 26.43 17.89
C LYS A 6 -22.15 25.78 16.82
N LEU A 7 -21.31 26.57 16.12
CA LEU A 7 -20.34 26.06 15.17
C LEU A 7 -19.23 25.29 15.88
N LEU A 8 -18.69 25.81 16.99
CA LEU A 8 -17.70 25.13 17.83
C LEU A 8 -18.27 23.86 18.48
N GLU A 9 -19.50 23.88 18.98
CA GLU A 9 -20.18 22.68 19.50
C GLU A 9 -20.39 21.63 18.40
N ARG A 10 -20.70 22.05 17.17
CA ARG A 10 -20.83 21.14 16.01
C ARG A 10 -19.48 20.57 15.59
N ILE A 11 -18.41 21.38 15.61
CA ILE A 11 -17.03 20.92 15.34
C ILE A 11 -16.54 19.96 16.43
N ILE A 12 -16.85 20.27 17.71
CA ILE A 12 -16.50 19.42 18.85
C ILE A 12 -17.32 18.13 18.83
N LYS A 13 -18.63 18.17 18.52
CA LYS A 13 -19.45 16.97 18.34
C LYS A 13 -18.98 16.09 17.17
N ILE A 14 -18.57 16.69 16.07
CA ILE A 14 -18.00 15.96 14.91
C ILE A 14 -16.65 15.32 15.31
N LYS A 15 -15.84 15.99 16.15
CA LYS A 15 -14.55 15.41 16.61
C LYS A 15 -14.69 14.42 17.77
N VAL A 16 -15.75 14.45 18.55
CA VAL A 16 -15.92 13.64 19.78
C VAL A 16 -16.97 12.53 19.62
N GLY A 17 -17.86 12.63 18.64
CA GLY A 17 -19.03 11.74 18.51
C GLY A 17 -18.95 10.62 17.50
N GLU A 18 -18.06 10.67 16.55
CA GLU A 18 -17.79 9.52 15.69
C GLU A 18 -16.66 8.70 16.34
N LYS A 19 -17.00 7.57 16.95
CA LYS A 19 -16.08 6.44 17.00
C LYS A 19 -15.69 6.18 15.54
N MET A 20 -14.60 6.79 15.08
CA MET A 20 -14.01 6.38 13.83
C MET A 20 -13.70 4.90 14.02
N GLU A 21 -14.50 4.01 13.42
CA GLU A 21 -14.08 2.66 13.20
C GLU A 21 -12.72 2.76 12.51
N LYS A 22 -11.67 2.41 13.23
CA LYS A 22 -10.32 2.45 12.68
C LYS A 22 -10.31 1.50 11.51
N LYS A 23 -10.36 2.03 10.29
CA LYS A 23 -10.22 1.22 9.10
C LYS A 23 -8.87 0.53 9.18
N LYS A 24 -8.92 -0.78 9.09
CA LYS A 24 -7.75 -1.64 8.97
C LYS A 24 -6.98 -1.26 7.71
N CYS A 25 -5.67 -1.06 7.81
CA CYS A 25 -4.82 -0.82 6.64
C CYS A 25 -4.93 -2.00 5.68
N PHE A 26 -5.16 -1.72 4.41
CA PHE A 26 -5.24 -2.73 3.36
C PHE A 26 -3.82 -3.07 2.89
N ILE A 27 -3.38 -4.32 3.10
CA ILE A 27 -2.03 -4.77 2.80
C ILE A 27 -2.02 -5.56 1.50
N ILE A 28 -1.29 -5.06 0.51
CA ILE A 28 -1.09 -5.67 -0.80
C ILE A 28 0.31 -6.31 -0.83
N ALA A 29 0.36 -7.63 -0.96
CA ALA A 29 1.59 -8.34 -1.30
C ALA A 29 1.77 -8.27 -2.82
N GLU A 30 2.76 -7.53 -3.28
CA GLU A 30 3.09 -7.41 -4.69
C GLU A 30 3.97 -8.58 -5.14
N ALA A 31 3.35 -9.59 -5.70
CA ALA A 31 4.06 -10.66 -6.39
C ALA A 31 4.69 -10.15 -7.70
N GLY A 32 4.05 -9.17 -8.32
CA GLY A 32 4.52 -8.58 -9.57
C GLY A 32 4.80 -9.64 -10.62
N VAL A 33 6.07 -9.75 -11.04
CA VAL A 33 6.57 -10.76 -11.95
C VAL A 33 7.44 -11.85 -11.28
N ASN A 34 7.49 -11.90 -9.96
CA ASN A 34 8.30 -12.85 -9.19
C ASN A 34 7.85 -14.33 -9.34
N HIS A 35 6.84 -14.59 -10.14
CA HIS A 35 6.47 -15.92 -10.62
C HIS A 35 7.35 -16.40 -11.79
N ASN A 36 8.22 -15.54 -12.35
CA ASN A 36 9.15 -15.89 -13.43
C ASN A 36 8.47 -16.56 -14.65
N GLY A 37 7.25 -16.15 -15.03
CA GLY A 37 6.49 -16.75 -16.13
C GLY A 37 5.95 -18.16 -15.82
N ASN A 38 6.07 -18.64 -14.59
CA ASN A 38 5.66 -19.97 -14.17
C ASN A 38 4.40 -19.91 -13.28
N ILE A 39 3.31 -20.53 -13.76
CA ILE A 39 2.02 -20.56 -13.07
C ILE A 39 2.08 -21.27 -11.71
N GLU A 40 2.90 -22.32 -11.58
CA GLU A 40 3.06 -23.05 -10.33
C GLU A 40 3.75 -22.20 -9.25
N LEU A 41 4.69 -21.34 -9.67
CA LEU A 41 5.28 -20.37 -8.75
C LEU A 41 4.27 -19.29 -8.35
N ALA A 42 3.39 -18.87 -9.26
CA ALA A 42 2.33 -17.92 -8.95
C ALA A 42 1.36 -18.49 -7.90
N TYR A 43 0.95 -19.75 -7.97
CA TYR A 43 0.14 -20.41 -6.94
C TYR A 43 0.87 -20.44 -5.58
N LYS A 44 2.15 -20.81 -5.56
CA LYS A 44 2.95 -20.81 -4.32
C LYS A 44 3.06 -19.41 -3.70
N LEU A 45 3.17 -18.36 -4.52
CA LEU A 45 3.15 -16.97 -4.07
C LEU A 45 1.80 -16.63 -3.44
N ILE A 46 0.68 -17.04 -4.03
CA ILE A 46 -0.67 -16.85 -3.47
C ILE A 46 -0.80 -17.53 -2.10
N ASP A 47 -0.35 -18.77 -1.96
CA ASP A 47 -0.39 -19.53 -0.71
C ASP A 47 0.46 -18.85 0.38
N ALA A 48 1.67 -18.41 0.02
CA ALA A 48 2.56 -17.70 0.94
C ALA A 48 1.96 -16.35 1.40
N ALA A 49 1.37 -15.59 0.49
CA ALA A 49 0.68 -14.33 0.78
C ALA A 49 -0.51 -14.56 1.73
N LYS A 50 -1.35 -15.57 1.47
CA LYS A 50 -2.46 -15.95 2.35
C LYS A 50 -1.97 -16.33 3.74
N LYS A 51 -0.94 -17.16 3.82
CA LYS A 51 -0.35 -17.58 5.10
C LYS A 51 0.25 -16.42 5.89
N ALA A 52 0.83 -15.43 5.22
CA ALA A 52 1.34 -14.22 5.86
C ALA A 52 0.21 -13.33 6.42
N GLY A 53 -1.03 -13.48 5.94
CA GLY A 53 -2.20 -12.75 6.43
C GLY A 53 -2.39 -11.38 5.78
N VAL A 54 -1.88 -11.16 4.57
CA VAL A 54 -2.16 -9.97 3.77
C VAL A 54 -3.63 -9.96 3.32
N ASP A 55 -4.12 -8.79 2.95
CA ASP A 55 -5.50 -8.64 2.49
C ASP A 55 -5.63 -8.96 0.98
N CYS A 56 -4.55 -8.75 0.22
CA CYS A 56 -4.55 -8.88 -1.24
C CYS A 56 -3.18 -9.36 -1.75
N ILE A 57 -3.20 -10.16 -2.83
CA ILE A 57 -2.03 -10.40 -3.65
C ILE A 57 -2.18 -9.69 -4.99
N LYS A 58 -1.11 -9.07 -5.49
CA LYS A 58 -1.11 -8.34 -6.74
C LYS A 58 -0.08 -8.88 -7.72
N PHE A 59 -0.47 -8.94 -8.98
CA PHE A 59 0.35 -9.29 -10.14
C PHE A 59 0.44 -8.12 -11.12
N GLN A 60 1.13 -8.33 -12.23
CA GLN A 60 1.16 -7.45 -13.39
C GLN A 60 0.65 -8.21 -14.60
N THR A 61 -0.25 -7.60 -15.37
CA THR A 61 -0.84 -8.21 -16.56
C THR A 61 -0.48 -7.34 -17.76
N PHE A 62 0.19 -7.93 -18.72
CA PHE A 62 0.67 -7.24 -19.92
C PHE A 62 0.84 -8.17 -21.10
N LYS A 63 0.83 -7.57 -22.28
CA LYS A 63 1.34 -8.14 -23.53
C LYS A 63 2.64 -7.44 -23.86
N THR A 64 3.73 -8.15 -23.85
CA THR A 64 5.08 -7.59 -24.02
C THR A 64 5.19 -6.69 -25.25
N GLU A 65 4.57 -7.10 -26.35
CA GLU A 65 4.55 -6.38 -27.63
C GLU A 65 3.84 -5.01 -27.52
N LYS A 66 3.02 -4.81 -26.50
CA LYS A 66 2.25 -3.58 -26.27
C LYS A 66 2.93 -2.60 -25.31
N VAL A 67 3.81 -3.10 -24.45
CA VAL A 67 4.44 -2.30 -23.39
C VAL A 67 5.91 -1.95 -23.68
N ILE A 68 6.61 -2.77 -24.46
CA ILE A 68 8.05 -2.56 -24.70
C ILE A 68 8.38 -2.70 -26.17
N SER A 69 9.13 -1.73 -26.72
CA SER A 69 9.72 -1.87 -28.04
C SER A 69 10.93 -2.81 -28.00
N LYS A 70 11.20 -3.50 -29.11
CA LYS A 70 12.33 -4.46 -29.21
C LYS A 70 13.71 -3.85 -28.93
N ASN A 71 13.83 -2.51 -29.07
CA ASN A 71 15.09 -1.78 -28.94
C ASN A 71 15.19 -1.00 -27.61
N THR A 72 14.28 -1.23 -26.64
CA THR A 72 14.30 -0.53 -25.36
C THR A 72 15.49 -0.98 -24.52
N GLU A 73 16.23 -0.03 -23.94
CA GLU A 73 17.33 -0.32 -23.02
C GLU A 73 16.80 -0.73 -21.64
N MET A 74 17.50 -1.69 -21.01
CA MET A 74 17.24 -2.06 -19.62
C MET A 74 17.63 -0.95 -18.64
N ALA A 75 16.88 -0.83 -17.55
CA ALA A 75 17.30 -0.03 -16.39
C ALA A 75 18.57 -0.63 -15.74
N THR A 76 19.38 0.22 -15.11
CA THR A 76 20.69 -0.19 -14.55
C THR A 76 20.57 -1.36 -13.57
N TYR A 77 19.58 -1.29 -12.63
CA TYR A 77 19.37 -2.36 -11.65
C TYR A 77 18.96 -3.69 -12.30
N GLN A 78 18.24 -3.65 -13.42
CA GLN A 78 17.87 -4.86 -14.17
C GLN A 78 19.11 -5.49 -14.83
N LYS A 79 20.01 -4.66 -15.41
CA LYS A 79 21.28 -5.14 -16.00
C LYS A 79 22.17 -5.80 -14.93
N GLU A 80 22.18 -5.27 -13.70
CA GLU A 80 22.95 -5.84 -12.58
C GLU A 80 22.37 -7.15 -12.03
N ASN A 81 21.04 -7.31 -12.09
CA ASN A 81 20.35 -8.50 -11.61
C ASN A 81 20.35 -9.66 -12.63
N LEU A 82 20.46 -9.35 -13.92
CA LEU A 82 20.41 -10.30 -15.02
C LEU A 82 21.80 -10.40 -15.69
N LYS A 83 22.48 -11.50 -15.49
CA LYS A 83 23.86 -11.71 -16.00
C LYS A 83 23.94 -12.17 -17.46
N ASN A 84 22.84 -12.22 -18.21
CA ASN A 84 22.69 -13.03 -19.42
C ASN A 84 22.81 -12.28 -20.75
N GLY A 85 23.02 -10.96 -20.77
CA GLY A 85 23.10 -10.17 -22.02
C GLY A 85 21.79 -10.10 -22.82
N GLU A 86 20.65 -10.49 -22.23
CA GLU A 86 19.31 -10.41 -22.82
C GLU A 86 18.85 -8.98 -23.02
N THR A 87 18.00 -8.73 -24.01
CA THR A 87 17.31 -7.47 -24.17
C THR A 87 16.18 -7.33 -23.13
N GLN A 88 15.74 -6.10 -22.83
CA GLN A 88 14.60 -5.87 -21.95
C GLN A 88 13.33 -6.57 -22.48
N TYR A 89 13.14 -6.58 -23.78
CA TYR A 89 12.03 -7.26 -24.44
C TYR A 89 12.03 -8.78 -24.16
N GLU A 90 13.17 -9.45 -24.34
CA GLU A 90 13.29 -10.90 -24.09
C GLU A 90 13.06 -11.25 -22.62
N MET A 91 13.62 -10.44 -21.72
CA MET A 91 13.38 -10.59 -20.28
C MET A 91 11.89 -10.50 -19.94
N VAL A 92 11.22 -9.42 -20.37
CA VAL A 92 9.80 -9.21 -20.05
C VAL A 92 8.93 -10.26 -20.71
N LYS A 93 9.27 -10.70 -21.92
CA LYS A 93 8.52 -11.77 -22.62
C LYS A 93 8.52 -13.09 -21.88
N LYS A 94 9.61 -13.43 -21.21
CA LYS A 94 9.70 -14.64 -20.36
C LYS A 94 8.83 -14.54 -19.10
N LEU A 95 8.54 -13.33 -18.64
CA LEU A 95 7.74 -13.07 -17.45
C LEU A 95 6.24 -13.00 -17.74
N GLU A 96 5.84 -12.95 -19.02
CA GLU A 96 4.44 -12.86 -19.42
C GLU A 96 3.66 -14.13 -19.08
N LEU A 97 2.53 -13.99 -18.39
CA LEU A 97 1.55 -15.05 -18.21
C LEU A 97 0.38 -14.86 -19.20
N SER A 98 -0.25 -15.98 -19.59
CA SER A 98 -1.44 -15.92 -20.44
C SER A 98 -2.66 -15.40 -19.70
N TYR A 99 -3.65 -14.85 -20.40
CA TYR A 99 -4.93 -14.47 -19.79
C TYR A 99 -5.65 -15.66 -19.15
N GLN A 100 -5.46 -16.89 -19.69
CA GLN A 100 -5.98 -18.08 -19.04
C GLN A 100 -5.36 -18.30 -17.67
N ASN A 101 -4.04 -18.13 -17.55
CA ASN A 101 -3.37 -18.22 -16.25
C ASN A 101 -3.96 -17.21 -15.24
N PHE A 102 -4.25 -15.97 -15.64
CA PHE A 102 -4.85 -14.98 -14.75
C PHE A 102 -6.30 -15.33 -14.35
N ARG A 103 -7.09 -15.98 -15.23
CA ARG A 103 -8.41 -16.53 -14.83
C ARG A 103 -8.23 -17.57 -13.72
N ASP A 104 -7.32 -18.53 -13.94
CA ASP A 104 -7.08 -19.61 -13.00
C ASP A 104 -6.53 -19.09 -11.67
N LEU A 105 -5.62 -18.10 -11.67
CA LEU A 105 -5.09 -17.45 -10.46
C LEU A 105 -6.17 -16.71 -9.69
N LYS A 106 -7.06 -15.98 -10.38
CA LYS A 106 -8.17 -15.28 -9.73
C LYS A 106 -9.14 -16.25 -9.09
N ASP A 107 -9.52 -17.33 -9.79
CA ASP A 107 -10.41 -18.36 -9.26
C ASP A 107 -9.79 -19.05 -8.05
N TYR A 108 -8.47 -19.31 -8.11
CA TYR A 108 -7.73 -19.85 -6.96
C TYR A 108 -7.71 -18.90 -5.77
N CYS A 109 -7.45 -17.62 -5.99
CA CYS A 109 -7.51 -16.59 -4.93
C CYS A 109 -8.90 -16.55 -4.29
N GLN A 110 -9.96 -16.62 -5.09
CA GLN A 110 -11.34 -16.66 -4.58
C GLN A 110 -11.59 -17.90 -3.73
N LYS A 111 -11.13 -19.07 -4.16
CA LYS A 111 -11.27 -20.35 -3.44
C LYS A 111 -10.62 -20.32 -2.06
N ILE A 112 -9.45 -19.67 -1.92
CA ILE A 112 -8.75 -19.57 -0.63
C ILE A 112 -9.01 -18.26 0.11
N GLU A 113 -9.94 -17.45 -0.36
CA GLU A 113 -10.38 -16.20 0.27
C GLU A 113 -9.25 -15.17 0.45
N ILE A 114 -8.46 -14.92 -0.57
CA ILE A 114 -7.55 -13.79 -0.67
C ILE A 114 -7.97 -12.90 -1.84
N GLN A 115 -7.91 -11.58 -1.68
CA GLN A 115 -8.25 -10.70 -2.78
C GLN A 115 -7.20 -10.77 -3.88
N PHE A 116 -7.64 -10.94 -5.13
CA PHE A 116 -6.80 -10.85 -6.33
C PHE A 116 -6.80 -9.42 -6.85
N LEU A 117 -5.63 -8.92 -7.21
CA LEU A 117 -5.43 -7.66 -7.91
C LEU A 117 -4.36 -7.84 -8.98
N SER A 118 -4.43 -7.04 -10.04
CA SER A 118 -3.36 -6.95 -11.04
C SER A 118 -3.27 -5.54 -11.60
N THR A 119 -2.05 -5.11 -11.93
CA THR A 119 -1.80 -3.87 -12.68
C THR A 119 -1.95 -4.20 -14.16
N PRO A 120 -2.88 -3.54 -14.91
CA PRO A 120 -2.85 -3.59 -16.36
C PRO A 120 -1.79 -2.62 -16.88
N ASP A 121 -0.81 -3.10 -17.61
CA ASP A 121 0.25 -2.23 -18.14
C ASP A 121 -0.05 -1.75 -19.57
N GLU A 122 -1.20 -2.14 -20.14
CA GLU A 122 -1.70 -1.66 -21.43
C GLU A 122 -3.23 -1.89 -21.58
N GLU A 123 -3.81 -1.38 -22.67
CA GLU A 123 -5.26 -1.27 -22.85
C GLU A 123 -5.99 -2.61 -22.95
N GLU A 124 -5.41 -3.60 -23.63
CA GLU A 124 -6.02 -4.93 -23.80
C GLU A 124 -6.07 -5.67 -22.45
N SER A 125 -5.02 -5.56 -21.66
CA SER A 125 -4.97 -6.08 -20.29
C SER A 125 -5.95 -5.35 -19.37
N LEU A 126 -6.15 -4.04 -19.55
CA LEU A 126 -7.16 -3.28 -18.82
C LEU A 126 -8.57 -3.83 -19.10
N ASP A 127 -8.89 -4.01 -20.38
CA ASP A 127 -10.19 -4.54 -20.80
C ASP A 127 -10.39 -5.96 -20.25
N PHE A 128 -9.39 -6.83 -20.38
CA PHE A 128 -9.42 -8.17 -19.83
C PHE A 128 -9.67 -8.18 -18.31
N LEU A 129 -8.89 -7.42 -17.53
CA LEU A 129 -9.02 -7.41 -16.07
C LEU A 129 -10.35 -6.84 -15.59
N VAL A 130 -10.86 -5.79 -16.25
CA VAL A 130 -12.07 -5.11 -15.81
C VAL A 130 -13.33 -5.73 -16.42
N ASP A 131 -13.32 -6.00 -17.71
CA ASP A 131 -14.54 -6.41 -18.42
C ASP A 131 -14.75 -7.93 -18.37
N GLU A 132 -13.68 -8.74 -18.41
CA GLU A 132 -13.80 -10.19 -18.29
C GLU A 132 -13.66 -10.65 -16.85
N LEU A 133 -12.55 -10.31 -16.16
CA LEU A 133 -12.32 -10.73 -14.78
C LEU A 133 -13.15 -9.95 -13.75
N LYS A 134 -13.90 -8.90 -14.16
CA LYS A 134 -14.79 -8.12 -13.27
C LYS A 134 -14.07 -7.55 -12.06
N MET A 135 -12.84 -7.09 -12.23
CA MET A 135 -12.12 -6.43 -11.14
C MET A 135 -12.80 -5.10 -10.77
N ASN A 136 -12.98 -4.86 -9.46
CA ASN A 136 -13.61 -3.65 -8.92
C ASN A 136 -12.61 -2.54 -8.59
N THR A 137 -11.32 -2.85 -8.59
CA THR A 137 -10.23 -1.91 -8.30
C THR A 137 -9.17 -2.05 -9.37
N ILE A 138 -8.67 -0.93 -9.88
CA ILE A 138 -7.59 -0.88 -10.86
C ILE A 138 -6.36 -0.31 -10.17
N LYS A 139 -5.22 -1.01 -10.27
CA LYS A 139 -3.93 -0.48 -9.84
C LYS A 139 -3.24 0.18 -11.02
N ILE A 140 -2.72 1.37 -10.80
CA ILE A 140 -1.94 2.15 -11.79
C ILE A 140 -0.50 2.28 -11.27
N GLY A 141 0.45 1.82 -12.06
CA GLY A 141 1.87 1.96 -11.79
C GLY A 141 2.35 3.41 -11.90
N SER A 142 3.48 3.73 -11.26
CA SER A 142 4.06 5.09 -11.29
C SER A 142 4.40 5.57 -12.70
N GLY A 143 4.79 4.67 -13.59
CA GLY A 143 5.10 4.98 -14.99
C GLY A 143 3.93 5.56 -15.78
N GLU A 144 2.71 5.22 -15.37
CA GLU A 144 1.49 5.62 -16.08
C GLU A 144 0.88 6.94 -15.56
N LEU A 145 1.43 7.55 -14.50
CA LEU A 145 0.83 8.74 -13.88
C LEU A 145 0.70 9.92 -14.84
N THR A 146 1.62 10.08 -15.78
CA THR A 146 1.61 11.15 -16.80
C THR A 146 1.07 10.69 -18.16
N ASN A 147 0.63 9.43 -18.28
CA ASN A 147 0.02 8.89 -19.49
C ASN A 147 -1.49 9.22 -19.52
N TYR A 148 -1.82 10.49 -19.74
CA TYR A 148 -3.21 10.97 -19.71
C TYR A 148 -4.16 10.25 -20.67
N PRO A 149 -3.77 9.85 -21.91
CA PRO A 149 -4.64 9.03 -22.76
C PRO A 149 -5.03 7.71 -22.09
N TYR A 150 -4.10 7.02 -21.44
CA TYR A 150 -4.35 5.77 -20.73
C TYR A 150 -5.14 6.00 -19.43
N LEU A 151 -4.80 7.04 -18.65
CA LEU A 151 -5.57 7.43 -17.46
C LEU A 151 -7.04 7.71 -17.78
N LYS A 152 -7.33 8.36 -18.92
CA LYS A 152 -8.71 8.57 -19.40
C LYS A 152 -9.42 7.25 -19.66
N LYS A 153 -8.78 6.28 -20.33
CA LYS A 153 -9.35 4.95 -20.59
C LYS A 153 -9.65 4.20 -19.29
N ILE A 154 -8.71 4.22 -18.35
CA ILE A 154 -8.88 3.65 -17.02
C ILE A 154 -10.06 4.31 -16.30
N ALA A 155 -10.14 5.63 -16.31
CA ALA A 155 -11.19 6.39 -15.65
C ALA A 155 -12.59 6.06 -16.21
N LEU A 156 -12.72 5.87 -17.53
CA LEU A 156 -13.96 5.47 -18.18
C LEU A 156 -14.48 4.09 -17.75
N LYS A 157 -13.64 3.23 -17.19
CA LYS A 157 -14.09 1.94 -16.60
C LYS A 157 -14.88 2.13 -15.31
N ASN A 158 -14.85 3.30 -14.71
CA ASN A 158 -15.57 3.70 -13.49
C ASN A 158 -15.43 2.66 -12.36
N ARG A 159 -14.20 2.39 -11.97
CA ARG A 159 -13.80 1.49 -10.88
C ARG A 159 -13.00 2.25 -9.82
N ASN A 160 -12.84 1.67 -8.64
CA ASN A 160 -11.89 2.19 -7.65
C ASN A 160 -10.48 2.18 -8.23
N ILE A 161 -9.69 3.18 -7.89
CA ILE A 161 -8.34 3.34 -8.42
C ILE A 161 -7.34 3.44 -7.26
N ILE A 162 -6.26 2.68 -7.36
CA ILE A 162 -5.06 2.84 -6.54
C ILE A 162 -3.94 3.27 -7.49
N ILE A 163 -3.41 4.48 -7.32
CA ILE A 163 -2.38 5.04 -8.20
C ILE A 163 -1.09 5.33 -7.43
N SER A 164 0.04 4.85 -7.93
CA SER A 164 1.38 5.12 -7.38
C SER A 164 1.99 6.37 -8.03
N THR A 165 2.80 7.11 -7.25
CA THR A 165 3.30 8.45 -7.61
C THR A 165 4.82 8.56 -7.66
N GLY A 166 5.53 7.46 -7.84
CA GLY A 166 6.98 7.49 -8.02
C GLY A 166 7.40 8.38 -9.19
N MET A 167 8.55 9.02 -9.07
CA MET A 167 9.10 9.94 -10.07
C MET A 167 8.28 11.22 -10.31
N SER A 168 7.22 11.47 -9.53
CA SER A 168 6.27 12.56 -9.81
C SER A 168 6.29 13.64 -8.74
N ASN A 169 5.98 14.86 -9.15
CA ASN A 169 5.75 16.01 -8.28
C ASN A 169 4.25 16.27 -8.06
N LEU A 170 3.91 17.21 -7.17
CA LEU A 170 2.50 17.52 -6.85
C LEU A 170 1.70 17.99 -8.05
N ALA A 171 2.29 18.77 -8.97
CA ALA A 171 1.58 19.29 -10.14
C ALA A 171 1.21 18.17 -11.13
N GLU A 172 2.06 17.14 -11.26
CA GLU A 172 1.78 15.96 -12.07
C GLU A 172 0.69 15.10 -11.44
N ILE A 173 0.71 14.92 -10.10
CA ILE A 173 -0.34 14.22 -9.35
C ILE A 173 -1.69 14.94 -9.51
N GLU A 174 -1.71 16.27 -9.39
CA GLU A 174 -2.92 17.08 -9.58
C GLU A 174 -3.54 16.82 -10.95
N LYS A 175 -2.75 16.97 -12.03
CA LYS A 175 -3.21 16.74 -13.41
C LYS A 175 -3.73 15.32 -13.62
N ALA A 176 -3.07 14.31 -13.03
CA ALA A 176 -3.53 12.93 -13.10
C ALA A 176 -4.90 12.77 -12.42
N LEU A 177 -5.06 13.31 -11.22
CA LEU A 177 -6.31 13.28 -10.48
C LEU A 177 -7.44 14.03 -11.19
N GLU A 178 -7.16 15.19 -11.78
CA GLU A 178 -8.12 15.95 -12.60
C GLU A 178 -8.57 15.13 -13.81
N CYS A 179 -7.62 14.51 -14.52
CA CYS A 179 -7.91 13.65 -15.67
C CYS A 179 -8.83 12.49 -15.26
N ILE A 180 -8.54 11.82 -14.13
CA ILE A 180 -9.33 10.68 -13.65
C ILE A 180 -10.71 11.14 -13.20
N ARG A 181 -10.81 12.16 -12.35
CA ARG A 181 -12.06 12.67 -11.75
C ARG A 181 -13.07 13.18 -12.79
N LYS A 182 -12.58 13.57 -13.96
CA LYS A 182 -13.46 13.99 -15.07
C LYS A 182 -14.37 12.86 -15.59
N TYR A 183 -13.96 11.61 -15.42
CA TYR A 183 -14.64 10.44 -16.00
C TYR A 183 -14.94 9.33 -14.98
N ASN A 184 -14.49 9.49 -13.73
CA ASN A 184 -14.61 8.47 -12.69
C ASN A 184 -15.08 9.11 -11.37
N ASP A 185 -16.17 8.59 -10.80
CA ASP A 185 -16.75 9.04 -9.52
C ASP A 185 -16.42 8.10 -8.35
N LYS A 186 -15.63 7.04 -8.60
CA LYS A 186 -15.25 6.07 -7.59
C LYS A 186 -14.05 6.54 -6.75
N GLU A 187 -13.77 5.79 -5.72
CA GLU A 187 -12.69 6.09 -4.78
C GLU A 187 -11.31 6.05 -5.47
N ILE A 188 -10.49 7.05 -5.17
CA ILE A 188 -9.09 7.11 -5.59
C ILE A 188 -8.21 7.09 -4.34
N THR A 189 -7.30 6.14 -4.28
CA THR A 189 -6.24 6.07 -3.27
C THR A 189 -4.90 6.36 -3.94
N VAL A 190 -4.14 7.29 -3.39
CA VAL A 190 -2.82 7.69 -3.91
C VAL A 190 -1.74 7.08 -3.04
N LEU A 191 -0.85 6.30 -3.64
CA LEU A 191 0.30 5.73 -2.96
C LEU A 191 1.53 6.60 -3.20
N HIS A 192 2.09 7.16 -2.14
CA HIS A 192 3.45 7.69 -2.20
C HIS A 192 4.42 6.54 -2.39
N CYS A 193 5.41 6.72 -3.27
CA CYS A 193 6.49 5.76 -3.46
C CYS A 193 7.73 6.41 -4.09
N THR A 194 8.86 5.73 -3.98
CA THR A 194 10.11 6.05 -4.69
C THR A 194 10.43 4.90 -5.63
N THR A 195 10.54 5.18 -6.93
CA THR A 195 10.81 4.17 -7.96
C THR A 195 12.32 3.92 -8.08
N ASN A 196 12.85 3.20 -7.11
CA ASN A 196 14.23 2.70 -7.07
C ASN A 196 14.24 1.37 -6.30
N TYR A 197 14.91 0.32 -6.80
CA TYR A 197 14.82 -1.06 -6.31
C TYR A 197 16.20 -1.64 -6.00
N PRO A 198 16.64 -1.70 -4.71
CA PRO A 198 15.96 -1.20 -3.53
C PRO A 198 16.07 0.32 -3.36
N CYS A 199 15.07 0.93 -2.73
CA CYS A 199 15.06 2.35 -2.41
C CYS A 199 15.97 2.63 -1.20
N PRO A 200 16.94 3.57 -1.29
CA PRO A 200 17.71 4.01 -0.13
C PRO A 200 16.83 4.70 0.91
N MET A 201 17.03 4.39 2.20
CA MET A 201 16.22 4.95 3.30
C MET A 201 16.13 6.48 3.30
N LYS A 202 17.20 7.18 2.93
CA LYS A 202 17.25 8.66 2.85
C LYS A 202 16.37 9.26 1.75
N GLU A 203 15.91 8.45 0.78
CA GLU A 203 15.10 8.88 -0.36
C GLU A 203 13.60 8.53 -0.20
N VAL A 204 13.23 7.89 0.90
CA VAL A 204 11.84 7.45 1.19
C VAL A 204 10.88 8.61 1.38
N ASN A 205 11.25 9.62 2.16
CA ASN A 205 10.45 10.82 2.44
C ASN A 205 8.98 10.52 2.83
N LEU A 206 8.75 9.71 3.85
CA LEU A 206 7.40 9.31 4.29
C LEU A 206 6.45 10.48 4.54
N LEU A 207 6.96 11.64 4.95
CA LEU A 207 6.13 12.83 5.21
C LEU A 207 5.45 13.35 3.94
N ALA A 208 5.99 13.08 2.74
CA ALA A 208 5.36 13.46 1.49
C ALA A 208 3.98 12.80 1.29
N MET A 209 3.75 11.61 1.88
CA MET A 209 2.43 10.97 1.90
C MET A 209 1.37 11.89 2.51
N ASN A 210 1.69 12.53 3.64
CA ASN A 210 0.77 13.44 4.31
C ASN A 210 0.60 14.75 3.51
N THR A 211 1.63 15.23 2.83
CA THR A 211 1.53 16.38 1.91
C THR A 211 0.53 16.09 0.79
N VAL A 212 0.58 14.92 0.18
CA VAL A 212 -0.39 14.48 -0.84
C VAL A 212 -1.81 14.42 -0.28
N LYS A 213 -1.97 13.83 0.92
CA LYS A 213 -3.27 13.76 1.60
C LYS A 213 -3.89 15.13 1.81
N GLU A 214 -3.11 16.07 2.33
CA GLU A 214 -3.59 17.42 2.64
C GLU A 214 -3.84 18.24 1.37
N ALA A 215 -3.01 18.12 0.34
CA ALA A 215 -3.16 18.85 -0.91
C ALA A 215 -4.42 18.42 -1.68
N PHE A 216 -4.66 17.12 -1.82
CA PHE A 216 -5.69 16.60 -2.73
C PHE A 216 -6.92 16.02 -2.03
N LYS A 217 -6.93 15.94 -0.69
CA LYS A 217 -8.02 15.38 0.13
C LYS A 217 -8.43 13.97 -0.33
N VAL A 218 -7.44 13.15 -0.62
CA VAL A 218 -7.59 11.76 -1.06
C VAL A 218 -7.16 10.79 0.05
N LYS A 219 -7.57 9.54 -0.08
CA LYS A 219 -6.94 8.46 0.69
C LYS A 219 -5.51 8.30 0.24
N VAL A 220 -4.63 8.04 1.21
CA VAL A 220 -3.21 7.83 0.93
C VAL A 220 -2.71 6.50 1.46
N GLY A 221 -1.69 6.01 0.82
CA GLY A 221 -0.94 4.83 1.23
C GLY A 221 0.52 4.95 0.80
N TYR A 222 1.25 3.87 0.99
CA TYR A 222 2.66 3.79 0.65
C TYR A 222 2.95 2.52 -0.16
N SER A 223 3.60 2.67 -1.31
CA SER A 223 4.16 1.57 -2.10
C SER A 223 5.66 1.53 -1.83
N ASP A 224 6.13 0.48 -1.16
CA ASP A 224 7.46 0.41 -0.57
C ASP A 224 8.43 -0.44 -1.39
N HIS A 225 9.58 0.16 -1.71
CA HIS A 225 10.69 -0.49 -2.41
C HIS A 225 11.97 -0.55 -1.58
N THR A 226 11.92 -0.22 -0.28
CA THR A 226 13.06 -0.34 0.63
C THR A 226 13.33 -1.80 1.00
N LEU A 227 14.52 -2.09 1.52
CA LEU A 227 14.76 -3.34 2.23
C LEU A 227 14.14 -3.28 3.63
N GLY A 228 13.76 -4.46 4.17
CA GLY A 228 13.20 -4.54 5.52
C GLY A 228 11.71 -4.18 5.60
N ILE A 229 11.23 -4.02 6.83
CA ILE A 229 9.79 -3.88 7.14
C ILE A 229 9.47 -2.60 7.93
N GLU A 230 10.46 -1.81 8.28
CA GLU A 230 10.35 -0.63 9.16
C GLU A 230 9.52 0.47 8.49
N VAL A 231 9.77 0.72 7.20
CA VAL A 231 9.13 1.80 6.44
C VAL A 231 7.63 1.59 6.29
N PRO A 232 7.11 0.42 5.83
CA PRO A 232 5.68 0.19 5.74
C PRO A 232 4.97 0.25 7.10
N ILE A 233 5.61 -0.24 8.18
CA ILE A 233 5.06 -0.12 9.55
C ILE A 233 4.97 1.35 9.97
N ALA A 234 6.01 2.15 9.72
CA ALA A 234 6.02 3.58 10.01
C ALA A 234 4.99 4.34 9.17
N ALA A 235 4.80 3.99 7.89
CA ALA A 235 3.79 4.59 7.03
C ALA A 235 2.37 4.41 7.60
N VAL A 236 2.05 3.23 8.16
CA VAL A 236 0.76 2.99 8.83
C VAL A 236 0.62 3.86 10.08
N ALA A 237 1.68 4.01 10.87
CA ALA A 237 1.67 4.91 12.02
C ALA A 237 1.42 6.38 11.62
N LEU A 238 1.86 6.79 10.43
CA LEU A 238 1.63 8.10 9.83
C LEU A 238 0.28 8.21 9.09
N GLY A 239 -0.55 7.17 9.09
CA GLY A 239 -1.90 7.21 8.55
C GLY A 239 -2.06 6.65 7.13
N ALA A 240 -1.15 5.80 6.66
CA ALA A 240 -1.36 5.03 5.44
C ALA A 240 -2.57 4.11 5.57
N GLU A 241 -3.49 4.18 4.62
CA GLU A 241 -4.68 3.30 4.54
C GLU A 241 -4.42 2.09 3.66
N VAL A 242 -3.39 2.13 2.81
CA VAL A 242 -2.94 1.05 1.93
C VAL A 242 -1.42 0.93 2.02
N ILE A 243 -0.93 -0.29 2.16
CA ILE A 243 0.49 -0.63 2.01
C ILE A 243 0.62 -1.61 0.84
N GLU A 244 1.58 -1.33 -0.03
CA GLU A 244 1.99 -2.25 -1.10
C GLU A 244 3.48 -2.56 -0.94
N LYS A 245 3.85 -3.83 -0.99
CA LYS A 245 5.24 -4.28 -0.83
C LYS A 245 5.53 -5.48 -1.69
N HIS A 246 6.62 -5.44 -2.45
CA HIS A 246 7.10 -6.59 -3.22
C HIS A 246 7.44 -7.76 -2.31
N PHE A 247 7.04 -8.95 -2.73
CA PHE A 247 7.41 -10.18 -2.05
C PHE A 247 7.75 -11.31 -3.03
N THR A 248 8.54 -12.27 -2.56
CA THR A 248 9.03 -13.41 -3.32
C THR A 248 9.05 -14.66 -2.45
N LEU A 249 9.16 -15.83 -3.06
CA LEU A 249 9.39 -17.08 -2.33
C LEU A 249 10.84 -17.19 -1.83
N ASP A 250 11.80 -16.70 -2.64
CA ASP A 250 13.23 -16.70 -2.29
C ASP A 250 13.90 -15.51 -2.99
N LYS A 251 14.62 -14.69 -2.21
CA LYS A 251 15.37 -13.52 -2.70
C LYS A 251 16.54 -13.85 -3.61
N ASN A 252 17.00 -15.12 -3.60
CA ASN A 252 18.10 -15.60 -4.42
C ASN A 252 17.66 -16.10 -5.79
N MET A 253 16.36 -16.14 -6.07
CA MET A 253 15.86 -16.48 -7.40
C MET A 253 16.33 -15.46 -8.42
N GLU A 254 16.56 -15.92 -9.65
CA GLU A 254 16.86 -15.07 -10.78
C GLU A 254 15.59 -14.31 -11.22
N GLY A 255 15.70 -13.00 -11.39
CA GLY A 255 14.60 -12.12 -11.80
C GLY A 255 14.84 -10.68 -11.37
N PRO A 256 14.06 -9.73 -11.91
CA PRO A 256 14.32 -8.30 -11.71
C PRO A 256 14.07 -7.83 -10.27
N ASP A 257 13.08 -8.39 -9.55
CA ASP A 257 12.55 -7.80 -8.32
C ASP A 257 12.82 -8.63 -7.05
N HIS A 258 13.31 -9.88 -7.17
CA HIS A 258 13.48 -10.78 -6.03
C HIS A 258 14.36 -10.21 -4.91
N LYS A 259 15.46 -9.53 -5.27
CA LYS A 259 16.42 -8.98 -4.29
C LYS A 259 15.85 -7.86 -3.42
N ALA A 260 14.94 -7.06 -3.99
CA ALA A 260 14.28 -5.96 -3.28
C ALA A 260 12.98 -6.40 -2.57
N SER A 261 12.56 -7.64 -2.77
CA SER A 261 11.32 -8.20 -2.23
C SER A 261 11.49 -8.75 -0.81
N LEU A 262 10.40 -8.83 -0.04
CA LEU A 262 10.37 -9.59 1.20
C LEU A 262 10.25 -11.08 0.90
N ASN A 263 10.87 -11.93 1.74
CA ASN A 263 10.56 -13.36 1.77
C ASN A 263 9.28 -13.63 2.57
N PRO A 264 8.74 -14.87 2.63
CA PRO A 264 7.48 -15.15 3.32
C PRO A 264 7.51 -14.85 4.82
N GLU A 265 8.64 -15.07 5.50
CA GLU A 265 8.82 -14.79 6.92
C GLU A 265 8.82 -13.29 7.19
N GLU A 266 9.56 -12.52 6.40
CA GLU A 266 9.60 -11.06 6.48
C GLU A 266 8.22 -10.45 6.18
N LEU A 267 7.50 -10.97 5.18
CA LEU A 267 6.14 -10.54 4.86
C LEU A 267 5.21 -10.75 6.07
N LYS A 268 5.28 -11.91 6.70
CA LYS A 268 4.51 -12.21 7.92
C LYS A 268 4.84 -11.26 9.06
N LEU A 269 6.14 -10.98 9.30
CA LEU A 269 6.58 -10.03 10.33
C LEU A 269 6.08 -8.62 10.05
N MET A 270 6.10 -8.18 8.80
CA MET A 270 5.55 -6.87 8.39
C MET A 270 4.05 -6.79 8.70
N VAL A 271 3.28 -7.82 8.32
CA VAL A 271 1.84 -7.87 8.57
C VAL A 271 1.56 -7.81 10.07
N ASP A 272 2.23 -8.63 10.87
CA ASP A 272 2.06 -8.65 12.32
C ASP A 272 2.43 -7.30 12.95
N GLY A 273 3.53 -6.69 12.50
CA GLY A 273 3.96 -5.36 12.92
C GLY A 273 2.90 -4.29 12.63
N ILE A 274 2.36 -4.27 11.42
CA ILE A 274 1.27 -3.35 11.02
C ILE A 274 0.04 -3.57 11.90
N ARG A 275 -0.41 -4.82 12.09
CA ARG A 275 -1.60 -5.13 12.92
C ARG A 275 -1.41 -4.76 14.39
N ASN A 276 -0.18 -4.85 14.90
CA ASN A 276 0.15 -4.42 16.26
C ASN A 276 0.15 -2.89 16.38
N VAL A 277 0.71 -2.15 15.40
CA VAL A 277 0.68 -0.69 15.36
C VAL A 277 -0.76 -0.18 15.27
N GLU A 278 -1.62 -0.76 14.44
CA GLU A 278 -3.04 -0.41 14.35
C GLU A 278 -3.75 -0.48 15.72
N LYS A 279 -3.46 -1.52 16.50
CA LYS A 279 -4.00 -1.65 17.88
C LYS A 279 -3.40 -0.60 18.82
N ALA A 280 -2.10 -0.32 18.68
CA ALA A 280 -1.35 0.57 19.57
C ALA A 280 -1.68 2.06 19.37
N LEU A 281 -2.12 2.46 18.17
CA LEU A 281 -2.47 3.85 17.86
C LEU A 281 -3.55 4.45 18.79
N GLY A 282 -4.43 3.64 19.41
CA GLY A 282 -5.43 4.13 20.37
C GLY A 282 -6.43 5.14 19.77
N ASP A 283 -7.12 5.86 20.63
CA ASP A 283 -8.12 6.88 20.29
C ASP A 283 -7.60 8.34 20.46
N GLY A 284 -6.32 8.49 20.81
CA GLY A 284 -5.68 9.79 21.07
C GLY A 284 -6.05 10.43 22.42
N VAL A 285 -6.96 9.84 23.19
CA VAL A 285 -7.36 10.40 24.49
C VAL A 285 -6.41 9.92 25.57
N LYS A 286 -5.65 10.84 26.20
CA LYS A 286 -4.76 10.50 27.32
C LYS A 286 -5.56 10.32 28.61
N LYS A 287 -5.79 9.08 29.00
CA LYS A 287 -6.44 8.69 30.26
C LYS A 287 -5.78 7.40 30.79
N PRO A 288 -5.88 7.13 32.11
CA PRO A 288 -5.43 5.84 32.63
C PRO A 288 -6.18 4.70 31.95
N ASN A 289 -5.44 3.67 31.55
CA ASN A 289 -6.03 2.45 31.04
C ASN A 289 -6.49 1.55 32.19
N LYS A 290 -7.38 0.60 31.88
CA LYS A 290 -7.92 -0.33 32.87
C LYS A 290 -6.82 -1.12 33.62
N SER A 291 -5.72 -1.45 32.93
CA SER A 291 -4.56 -2.13 33.51
C SER A 291 -3.77 -1.23 34.49
N GLU A 292 -3.82 0.09 34.35
CA GLU A 292 -3.10 1.03 35.22
C GLU A 292 -3.85 1.35 36.51
N GLU A 293 -5.15 1.04 36.62
CA GLU A 293 -5.96 1.44 37.80
C GLU A 293 -5.44 0.82 39.11
N LEU A 294 -4.98 -0.41 39.10
CA LEU A 294 -4.39 -1.05 40.28
C LEU A 294 -3.01 -0.47 40.58
N ILE A 295 -2.19 -0.29 39.55
CA ILE A 295 -0.84 0.28 39.70
C ILE A 295 -0.89 1.72 40.25
N LYS A 296 -1.85 2.51 39.76
CA LYS A 296 -2.09 3.88 40.20
C LYS A 296 -2.35 3.96 41.73
N LYS A 297 -3.06 2.99 42.31
CA LYS A 297 -3.34 2.97 43.76
C LYS A 297 -2.07 2.75 44.61
N VAL A 298 -1.10 2.00 44.08
CA VAL A 298 0.12 1.62 44.79
C VAL A 298 1.27 2.60 44.52
N VAL A 299 1.46 3.01 43.27
CA VAL A 299 2.65 3.77 42.84
C VAL A 299 2.47 5.29 42.99
N ARG A 300 1.22 5.78 42.96
CA ARG A 300 0.97 7.22 43.01
C ARG A 300 1.33 7.78 44.40
N ARG A 301 2.25 8.72 44.43
CA ARG A 301 2.65 9.40 45.68
C ARG A 301 1.46 10.15 46.27
N ARG A 302 1.40 10.14 47.58
CA ARG A 302 0.38 10.85 48.37
C ARG A 302 1.09 11.74 49.39
N VAL A 303 0.48 12.84 49.71
CA VAL A 303 0.88 13.61 50.87
C VAL A 303 0.39 12.86 52.13
N ILE A 304 1.27 12.63 53.08
CA ILE A 304 0.99 11.99 54.36
C ILE A 304 1.45 12.93 55.48
N ILE A 305 0.73 12.89 56.62
CA ILE A 305 1.17 13.53 57.82
C ILE A 305 2.34 12.73 58.39
N ALA A 306 3.51 13.38 58.55
CA ALA A 306 4.76 12.75 59.00
C ALA A 306 4.89 12.70 60.54
N LYS A 307 4.04 13.45 61.26
CA LYS A 307 4.01 13.50 62.73
C LYS A 307 2.61 13.85 63.19
N ASP A 308 2.30 13.59 64.45
CA ASP A 308 1.07 14.04 65.05
C ASP A 308 0.96 15.59 65.04
N LEU A 309 -0.21 16.07 64.63
CA LEU A 309 -0.51 17.49 64.53
C LEU A 309 -1.66 17.84 65.48
N GLU A 310 -1.53 18.97 66.18
CA GLU A 310 -2.63 19.49 67.00
C GLU A 310 -3.73 20.06 66.13
N LYS A 311 -4.97 20.09 66.71
CA LYS A 311 -6.15 20.66 66.01
C LYS A 311 -5.93 22.16 65.72
N GLY A 312 -5.95 22.52 64.45
CA GLY A 312 -5.74 23.90 63.99
C GLY A 312 -4.33 24.18 63.46
N HIS A 313 -3.47 23.20 63.35
CA HIS A 313 -2.16 23.34 62.73
C HIS A 313 -2.36 23.57 61.19
N ILE A 314 -1.76 24.64 60.65
CA ILE A 314 -1.82 25.04 59.26
C ILE A 314 -0.52 24.69 58.58
#